data_5fe16e3163b9feed0b804c11596572e6
#
_entry.id   5fe16e3163b9feed0b804c11596572e6
#
_cell.length_a   1.000
_cell.length_b   1.000
_cell.length_c   1.000
_cell.angle_alpha   90.00
_cell.angle_beta   90.00
_cell.angle_gamma   90.00
#
_symmetry.space_group_name_H-M   'P 1'
#
loop_
_entity.id
_entity.type
_entity.pdbx_description
1 polymer ?
#
loop_
_entity_poly.entity_id
_entity_poly.type
_entity_poly.pdbx_seq_one_letter_code
_entity_poly.pdbx_strand_id
1 'polypeptide(L)'
;MGAAPVAEATQAVILAGGQGTRLRPLTLARAKPVVPVLGRPFLAWQLALLRAHGVTDVVLACSYRVEDVREALADAERLDMRLRYVVETEPLGTGGGVRNAANLARGTVFVLNGDVLTDADLSAMRRFHAARGSRTTILLTRVDDPRAYGLVETAPDGRLRRFREKP
;
A
#
# COMPACT_ATOMS: atom_id res chain seq x y z
N MET A 1 26.15 12.38 18.71
CA MET A 1 24.92 11.59 19.02
C MET A 1 24.57 10.83 17.78
N GLY A 2 24.89 9.53 17.71
CA GLY A 2 24.55 8.69 16.57
C GLY A 2 23.03 8.52 16.48
N ALA A 3 22.47 8.75 15.29
CA ALA A 3 21.08 8.44 15.04
C ALA A 3 20.86 6.94 15.29
N ALA A 4 19.84 6.61 16.08
CA ALA A 4 19.44 5.21 16.26
C ALA A 4 19.20 4.58 14.88
N PRO A 5 19.61 3.31 14.67
CA PRO A 5 19.37 2.66 13.41
C PRO A 5 17.87 2.70 13.10
N VAL A 6 17.50 3.27 11.97
CA VAL A 6 16.11 3.26 11.49
C VAL A 6 15.76 1.78 11.31
N ALA A 7 14.82 1.28 12.13
CA ALA A 7 14.36 -0.10 12.04
C ALA A 7 13.99 -0.40 10.59
N GLU A 8 14.52 -1.49 10.05
CA GLU A 8 14.22 -1.89 8.69
C GLU A 8 12.72 -2.04 8.51
N ALA A 9 12.15 -1.40 7.47
CA ALA A 9 10.73 -1.53 7.14
C ALA A 9 10.48 -2.96 6.62
N THR A 10 10.11 -3.85 7.52
CA THR A 10 9.76 -5.26 7.23
C THR A 10 8.25 -5.47 7.17
N GLN A 11 7.49 -4.40 7.36
CA GLN A 11 6.04 -4.40 7.40
C GLN A 11 5.45 -3.50 6.33
N ALA A 12 4.24 -3.84 5.89
CA ALA A 12 3.44 -3.00 5.01
C ALA A 12 1.99 -2.91 5.48
N VAL A 13 1.33 -1.82 5.12
CA VAL A 13 -0.12 -1.63 5.18
C VAL A 13 -0.62 -1.52 3.75
N ILE A 14 -1.58 -2.34 3.35
CA ILE A 14 -2.25 -2.23 2.06
C ILE A 14 -3.69 -1.76 2.29
N LEU A 15 -4.04 -0.64 1.68
CA LEU A 15 -5.40 -0.09 1.72
C LEU A 15 -6.27 -0.82 0.70
N ALA A 16 -6.96 -1.85 1.13
CA ALA A 16 -7.74 -2.76 0.31
C ALA A 16 -9.27 -2.53 0.44
N GLY A 17 -9.66 -1.35 0.90
CA GLY A 17 -11.05 -0.93 1.00
C GLY A 17 -11.63 -0.47 -0.33
N GLY A 18 -12.94 -0.30 -0.37
CA GLY A 18 -13.67 0.24 -1.50
C GLY A 18 -14.45 -0.80 -2.31
N GLN A 19 -15.64 -0.39 -2.77
CA GLN A 19 -16.59 -1.26 -3.48
C GLN A 19 -16.22 -1.55 -4.93
N GLY A 20 -15.28 -0.79 -5.52
CA GLY A 20 -14.84 -1.00 -6.90
C GLY A 20 -15.95 -0.80 -7.96
N THR A 21 -16.89 0.12 -7.75
CA THR A 21 -18.07 0.31 -8.59
C THR A 21 -17.75 0.58 -10.06
N ARG A 22 -16.62 1.23 -10.34
CA ARG A 22 -16.13 1.51 -11.70
C ARG A 22 -15.68 0.26 -12.46
N LEU A 23 -15.39 -0.84 -11.76
CA LEU A 23 -14.97 -2.12 -12.33
C LEU A 23 -16.14 -3.12 -12.49
N ARG A 24 -17.39 -2.70 -12.27
CA ARG A 24 -18.53 -3.57 -12.55
C ARG A 24 -18.60 -3.93 -14.04
N PRO A 25 -18.92 -5.18 -14.37
CA PRO A 25 -19.50 -6.24 -13.54
C PRO A 25 -18.49 -7.09 -12.74
N LEU A 26 -17.19 -6.93 -12.92
CA LEU A 26 -16.15 -7.77 -12.28
C LEU A 26 -16.26 -7.78 -10.75
N THR A 27 -16.66 -6.66 -10.16
CA THR A 27 -16.77 -6.48 -8.70
C THR A 27 -18.17 -6.75 -8.13
N LEU A 28 -19.08 -7.30 -8.91
CA LEU A 28 -20.38 -7.74 -8.40
C LEU A 28 -20.26 -9.00 -7.54
N ALA A 29 -19.41 -9.94 -7.97
CA ALA A 29 -19.26 -11.24 -7.35
C ALA A 29 -18.02 -11.36 -6.43
N ARG A 30 -17.12 -10.37 -6.43
CA ARG A 30 -15.87 -10.43 -5.66
C ARG A 30 -15.35 -9.05 -5.26
N ALA A 31 -14.53 -8.99 -4.20
CA ALA A 31 -13.88 -7.76 -3.79
C ALA A 31 -12.92 -7.25 -4.87
N LYS A 32 -12.84 -5.91 -5.03
CA LYS A 32 -11.94 -5.26 -6.01
C LYS A 32 -10.49 -5.75 -5.92
N PRO A 33 -9.86 -5.84 -4.73
CA PRO A 33 -8.46 -6.21 -4.60
C PRO A 33 -8.14 -7.63 -5.05
N VAL A 34 -9.14 -8.49 -5.19
CA VAL A 34 -8.96 -9.89 -5.60
C VAL A 34 -9.50 -10.21 -6.99
N VAL A 35 -9.87 -9.18 -7.75
CA VAL A 35 -10.13 -9.34 -9.18
C VAL A 35 -8.89 -9.93 -9.84
N PRO A 36 -9.01 -11.05 -10.60
CA PRO A 36 -7.84 -11.70 -11.17
C PRO A 36 -7.23 -10.89 -12.30
N VAL A 37 -5.91 -10.78 -12.28
CA VAL A 37 -5.08 -10.26 -13.35
C VAL A 37 -4.09 -11.35 -13.72
N LEU A 38 -4.08 -11.76 -15.00
CA LEU A 38 -3.28 -12.89 -15.48
C LEU A 38 -3.47 -14.16 -14.63
N GLY A 39 -4.71 -14.47 -14.26
CA GLY A 39 -5.07 -15.67 -13.50
C GLY A 39 -4.75 -15.64 -12.00
N ARG A 40 -4.24 -14.52 -11.46
CA ARG A 40 -3.90 -14.35 -10.05
C ARG A 40 -4.66 -13.17 -9.44
N PRO A 41 -5.09 -13.23 -8.15
CA PRO A 41 -5.66 -12.08 -7.46
C PRO A 41 -4.74 -10.85 -7.56
N PHE A 42 -5.30 -9.67 -7.79
CA PHE A 42 -4.49 -8.45 -7.94
C PHE A 42 -3.54 -8.24 -6.75
N LEU A 43 -4.03 -8.39 -5.51
CA LEU A 43 -3.20 -8.29 -4.31
C LEU A 43 -2.03 -9.28 -4.28
N ALA A 44 -2.15 -10.46 -4.90
CA ALA A 44 -1.05 -11.42 -4.92
C ALA A 44 0.18 -10.90 -5.68
N TRP A 45 0.01 -9.99 -6.64
CA TRP A 45 1.11 -9.31 -7.30
C TRP A 45 1.81 -8.31 -6.37
N GLN A 46 1.04 -7.55 -5.59
CA GLN A 46 1.59 -6.63 -4.59
C GLN A 46 2.32 -7.38 -3.47
N LEU A 47 1.77 -8.49 -3.00
CA LEU A 47 2.43 -9.35 -2.00
C LEU A 47 3.75 -9.92 -2.54
N ALA A 48 3.78 -10.34 -3.81
CA ALA A 48 5.01 -10.82 -4.44
C ALA A 48 6.08 -9.71 -4.52
N LEU A 49 5.71 -8.49 -4.88
CA LEU A 49 6.61 -7.33 -4.85
C LEU A 49 7.16 -7.09 -3.44
N LEU A 50 6.29 -7.00 -2.45
CA LEU A 50 6.69 -6.77 -1.05
C LEU A 50 7.65 -7.84 -0.57
N ARG A 51 7.35 -9.12 -0.82
CA ARG A 51 8.21 -10.24 -0.46
C ARG A 51 9.59 -10.16 -1.13
N ALA A 52 9.64 -9.83 -2.42
CA ALA A 52 10.91 -9.67 -3.15
C ALA A 52 11.83 -8.60 -2.52
N HIS A 53 11.25 -7.65 -1.78
CA HIS A 53 11.97 -6.62 -1.04
C HIS A 53 12.08 -6.87 0.47
N GLY A 54 11.83 -8.12 0.92
CA GLY A 54 12.02 -8.55 2.32
C GLY A 54 10.90 -8.12 3.28
N VAL A 55 9.75 -7.68 2.76
CA VAL A 55 8.57 -7.38 3.56
C VAL A 55 7.71 -8.63 3.67
N THR A 56 7.56 -9.15 4.89
CA THR A 56 6.87 -10.43 5.16
C THR A 56 5.68 -10.31 6.12
N ASP A 57 5.47 -9.14 6.71
CA ASP A 57 4.35 -8.87 7.62
C ASP A 57 3.48 -7.75 7.04
N VAL A 58 2.25 -8.09 6.63
CA VAL A 58 1.36 -7.18 5.90
C VAL A 58 0.03 -7.05 6.62
N VAL A 59 -0.38 -5.81 6.86
CA VAL A 59 -1.71 -5.47 7.37
C VAL A 59 -2.59 -5.05 6.20
N LEU A 60 -3.67 -5.77 5.97
CA LEU A 60 -4.68 -5.46 4.96
C LEU A 60 -5.82 -4.69 5.62
N ALA A 61 -5.95 -3.40 5.29
CA ALA A 61 -7.07 -2.56 5.72
C ALA A 61 -8.21 -2.73 4.73
N CYS A 62 -9.21 -3.52 5.11
CA CYS A 62 -10.35 -3.91 4.29
C CYS A 62 -11.64 -3.29 4.81
N SER A 63 -12.60 -3.01 3.94
CA SER A 63 -13.94 -2.55 4.33
C SER A 63 -15.05 -3.42 3.75
N TYR A 64 -14.93 -3.81 2.50
CA TYR A 64 -15.97 -4.53 1.76
C TYR A 64 -15.51 -5.94 1.41
N ARG A 65 -16.36 -6.95 1.71
CA ARG A 65 -16.13 -8.35 1.35
C ARG A 65 -14.75 -8.87 1.79
N VAL A 66 -14.39 -8.65 3.05
CA VAL A 66 -13.10 -9.08 3.59
C VAL A 66 -12.88 -10.60 3.48
N GLU A 67 -13.95 -11.38 3.53
CA GLU A 67 -13.86 -12.85 3.43
C GLU A 67 -13.42 -13.28 2.02
N ASP A 68 -13.83 -12.58 0.96
CA ASP A 68 -13.32 -12.84 -0.39
C ASP A 68 -11.80 -12.63 -0.44
N VAL A 69 -11.30 -11.60 0.28
CA VAL A 69 -9.87 -11.32 0.34
C VAL A 69 -9.12 -12.40 1.11
N ARG A 70 -9.66 -12.85 2.23
CA ARG A 70 -9.08 -13.94 3.02
C ARG A 70 -8.99 -15.25 2.21
N GLU A 71 -10.08 -15.62 1.57
CA GLU A 71 -10.14 -16.83 0.76
C GLU A 71 -9.17 -16.78 -0.43
N ALA A 72 -9.17 -15.66 -1.16
CA ALA A 72 -8.31 -15.50 -2.34
C ALA A 72 -6.81 -15.45 -1.99
N LEU A 73 -6.45 -15.10 -0.77
CA LEU A 73 -5.07 -14.99 -0.29
C LEU A 73 -4.68 -16.12 0.68
N ALA A 74 -5.51 -17.14 0.86
CA ALA A 74 -5.22 -18.26 1.77
C ALA A 74 -3.87 -18.95 1.47
N ASP A 75 -3.48 -18.99 0.21
CA ASP A 75 -2.17 -19.53 -0.20
C ASP A 75 -0.98 -18.60 0.08
N ALA A 76 -1.23 -17.35 0.51
CA ALA A 76 -0.14 -16.42 0.82
C ALA A 76 0.70 -16.87 2.02
N GLU A 77 0.15 -17.68 2.92
CA GLU A 77 0.89 -18.30 4.01
C GLU A 77 1.98 -19.25 3.49
N ARG A 78 1.78 -19.86 2.31
CA ARG A 78 2.81 -20.67 1.62
C ARG A 78 4.00 -19.81 1.12
N LEU A 79 3.83 -18.50 1.10
CA LEU A 79 4.88 -17.55 0.72
C LEU A 79 5.69 -17.07 1.94
N ASP A 80 5.57 -17.68 3.12
CA ASP A 80 6.15 -17.23 4.38
C ASP A 80 5.81 -15.76 4.66
N MET A 81 4.58 -15.36 4.41
CA MET A 81 4.06 -14.02 4.68
C MET A 81 2.99 -14.06 5.75
N ARG A 82 3.11 -13.18 6.72
CA ARG A 82 2.09 -12.99 7.75
C ARG A 82 1.09 -11.95 7.28
N LEU A 83 -0.16 -12.37 7.05
CA LEU A 83 -1.26 -11.47 6.71
C LEU A 83 -2.13 -11.19 7.93
N ARG A 84 -2.37 -9.93 8.21
CA ARG A 84 -3.27 -9.46 9.27
C ARG A 84 -4.33 -8.56 8.66
N TYR A 85 -5.54 -8.64 9.16
CA TYR A 85 -6.68 -7.94 8.59
C TYR A 85 -7.26 -6.97 9.61
N VAL A 86 -7.48 -5.73 9.18
CA VAL A 86 -8.24 -4.72 9.91
C VAL A 86 -9.48 -4.41 9.08
N VAL A 87 -10.65 -4.60 9.67
CA VAL A 87 -11.92 -4.35 8.99
C VAL A 87 -12.45 -2.98 9.39
N GLU A 88 -12.72 -2.15 8.41
CA GLU A 88 -13.39 -0.87 8.59
C GLU A 88 -14.90 -1.08 8.56
N THR A 89 -15.60 -0.69 9.60
CA THR A 89 -17.06 -0.73 9.66
C THR A 89 -17.71 0.41 8.88
N GLU A 90 -16.97 1.52 8.72
CA GLU A 90 -17.35 2.69 7.95
C GLU A 90 -16.17 3.14 7.08
N PRO A 91 -16.41 3.79 5.93
CA PRO A 91 -15.34 4.29 5.09
C PRO A 91 -14.51 5.37 5.80
N LEU A 92 -13.29 5.05 6.16
CA LEU A 92 -12.39 5.96 6.88
C LEU A 92 -11.53 6.84 5.95
N GLY A 93 -11.56 6.57 4.65
CA GLY A 93 -10.66 7.19 3.68
C GLY A 93 -9.22 6.72 3.86
N THR A 94 -8.32 7.25 3.01
CA THR A 94 -6.91 6.82 2.97
C THR A 94 -6.20 6.99 4.32
N GLY A 95 -6.24 8.20 4.88
CA GLY A 95 -5.59 8.51 6.16
C GLY A 95 -6.19 7.76 7.34
N GLY A 96 -7.51 7.60 7.34
CA GLY A 96 -8.22 6.85 8.38
C GLY A 96 -7.93 5.37 8.34
N GLY A 97 -7.85 4.76 7.15
CA GLY A 97 -7.45 3.37 6.97
C GLY A 97 -6.04 3.08 7.48
N VAL A 98 -5.08 3.97 7.17
CA VAL A 98 -3.72 3.88 7.73
C VAL A 98 -3.73 3.99 9.25
N ARG A 99 -4.47 4.95 9.81
CA ARG A 99 -4.58 5.13 11.26
C ARG A 99 -5.20 3.91 11.94
N ASN A 100 -6.23 3.32 11.33
CA ASN A 100 -6.87 2.12 11.84
C ASN A 100 -5.92 0.91 11.87
N ALA A 101 -5.06 0.78 10.85
CA ALA A 101 -4.04 -0.25 10.76
C ALA A 101 -2.84 -0.02 11.70
N ALA A 102 -2.63 1.21 12.19
CA ALA A 102 -1.43 1.61 12.94
C ALA A 102 -1.21 0.79 14.22
N ASN A 103 -2.26 0.30 14.86
CA ASN A 103 -2.15 -0.54 16.06
C ASN A 103 -1.50 -1.91 15.78
N LEU A 104 -1.51 -2.35 14.53
CA LEU A 104 -0.89 -3.60 14.08
C LEU A 104 0.45 -3.39 13.39
N ALA A 105 0.85 -2.15 13.12
CA ALA A 105 2.10 -1.80 12.47
C ALA A 105 3.07 -1.16 13.47
N ARG A 106 4.37 -1.36 13.29
CA ARG A 106 5.39 -0.80 14.18
C ARG A 106 6.57 -0.25 13.39
N GLY A 107 7.12 0.88 13.86
CA GLY A 107 8.27 1.51 13.24
C GLY A 107 7.97 2.07 11.85
N THR A 108 8.92 1.96 10.92
CA THR A 108 8.74 2.38 9.53
C THR A 108 8.00 1.29 8.77
N VAL A 109 6.97 1.67 8.03
CA VAL A 109 6.15 0.74 7.24
C VAL A 109 5.97 1.26 5.82
N PHE A 110 5.83 0.36 4.86
CA PHE A 110 5.32 0.72 3.54
C PHE A 110 3.81 0.86 3.58
N VAL A 111 3.27 1.86 2.89
CA VAL A 111 1.83 2.02 2.70
C VAL A 111 1.53 1.98 1.21
N LEU A 112 0.68 1.06 0.79
CA LEU A 112 0.28 0.87 -0.59
C LEU A 112 -1.23 1.02 -0.75
N ASN A 113 -1.65 1.61 -1.87
CA ASN A 113 -3.03 1.49 -2.30
C ASN A 113 -3.24 0.11 -2.93
N GLY A 114 -4.27 -0.62 -2.48
CA GLY A 114 -4.57 -1.99 -2.92
C GLY A 114 -5.10 -2.11 -4.36
N ASP A 115 -5.02 -1.03 -5.14
CA ASP A 115 -5.43 -0.96 -6.55
C ASP A 115 -4.35 -0.36 -7.47
N VAL A 116 -3.12 -0.24 -6.99
CA VAL A 116 -1.98 0.27 -7.75
C VAL A 116 -0.93 -0.83 -7.90
N LEU A 117 -0.58 -1.15 -9.13
CA LEU A 117 0.54 -2.03 -9.45
C LEU A 117 1.76 -1.19 -9.80
N THR A 118 2.91 -1.57 -9.29
CA THR A 118 4.19 -0.89 -9.51
C THR A 118 5.33 -1.91 -9.57
N ASP A 119 6.40 -1.54 -10.24
CA ASP A 119 7.69 -2.25 -10.28
C ASP A 119 8.77 -1.49 -9.49
N ALA A 120 8.37 -0.57 -8.61
CA ALA A 120 9.27 0.25 -7.84
C ALA A 120 10.25 -0.56 -6.99
N ASP A 121 11.52 -0.14 -6.95
CA ASP A 121 12.51 -0.67 -6.01
C ASP A 121 12.23 -0.18 -4.60
N LEU A 122 11.43 -0.97 -3.84
CA LEU A 122 11.09 -0.66 -2.46
C LEU A 122 12.33 -0.67 -1.55
N SER A 123 13.34 -1.46 -1.87
CA SER A 123 14.61 -1.48 -1.12
C SER A 123 15.36 -0.16 -1.31
N ALA A 124 15.40 0.40 -2.52
CA ALA A 124 15.96 1.72 -2.76
C ALA A 124 15.18 2.82 -2.05
N MET A 125 13.83 2.75 -2.07
CA MET A 125 12.97 3.68 -1.35
C MET A 125 13.23 3.66 0.17
N ARG A 126 13.41 2.48 0.75
CA ARG A 126 13.76 2.30 2.16
C ARG A 126 15.12 2.92 2.49
N ARG A 127 16.14 2.65 1.67
CA ARG A 127 17.48 3.25 1.84
C ARG A 127 17.43 4.77 1.75
N PHE A 128 16.68 5.31 0.79
CA PHE A 128 16.48 6.75 0.64
C PHE A 128 15.78 7.36 1.87
N HIS A 129 14.72 6.72 2.35
CA HIS A 129 14.00 7.15 3.55
C HIS A 129 14.93 7.26 4.77
N ALA A 130 15.72 6.20 5.02
CA ALA A 130 16.67 6.14 6.12
C ALA A 130 17.78 7.20 5.98
N ALA A 131 18.39 7.32 4.80
CA ALA A 131 19.47 8.29 4.54
C ALA A 131 19.00 9.75 4.71
N ARG A 132 17.74 10.05 4.45
CA ARG A 132 17.16 11.39 4.62
C ARG A 132 16.66 11.66 6.03
N GLY A 133 16.59 10.66 6.91
CA GLY A 133 15.97 10.78 8.23
C GLY A 133 14.52 11.27 8.14
N SER A 134 13.81 10.90 7.09
CA SER A 134 12.49 11.40 6.78
C SER A 134 11.43 10.79 7.69
N ARG A 135 10.38 11.54 8.01
CA ARG A 135 9.20 10.99 8.68
C ARG A 135 8.26 10.28 7.70
N THR A 136 8.25 10.75 6.45
CA THR A 136 7.45 10.19 5.37
C THR A 136 8.21 10.33 4.07
N THR A 137 8.17 9.32 3.21
CA THR A 137 8.69 9.34 1.85
C THR A 137 7.59 8.91 0.90
N ILE A 138 7.41 9.62 -0.19
CA ILE A 138 6.37 9.36 -1.18
C ILE A 138 7.04 8.95 -2.49
N LEU A 139 6.61 7.84 -3.07
CA LEU A 139 6.96 7.45 -4.42
C LEU A 139 6.16 8.31 -5.40
N LEU A 140 6.84 8.95 -6.33
CA LEU A 140 6.24 9.79 -7.35
C LEU A 140 6.52 9.20 -8.73
N THR A 141 5.54 9.31 -9.62
CA THR A 141 5.67 8.97 -11.04
C THR A 141 5.36 10.21 -11.88
N ARG A 142 6.14 10.43 -12.93
CA ARG A 142 5.83 11.49 -13.90
C ARG A 142 4.63 11.11 -14.72
N VAL A 143 3.73 12.05 -14.91
CA VAL A 143 2.56 11.94 -15.78
C VAL A 143 2.47 13.18 -16.67
N ASP A 144 2.05 13.02 -17.91
CA ASP A 144 1.91 14.13 -18.86
C ASP A 144 0.74 15.06 -18.48
N ASP A 145 -0.36 14.47 -17.99
CA ASP A 145 -1.54 15.19 -17.55
C ASP A 145 -1.87 14.88 -16.08
N PRO A 146 -1.60 15.80 -15.16
CA PRO A 146 -1.83 15.59 -13.73
C PRO A 146 -3.27 15.80 -13.26
N ARG A 147 -4.19 16.29 -14.13
CA ARG A 147 -5.56 16.67 -13.74
C ARG A 147 -6.37 15.54 -13.10
N ALA A 148 -6.06 14.29 -13.41
CA ALA A 148 -6.73 13.12 -12.83
C ALA A 148 -6.06 12.60 -11.55
N TYR A 149 -4.93 13.17 -11.15
CA TYR A 149 -4.06 12.67 -10.07
C TYR A 149 -3.82 13.72 -8.99
N GLY A 150 -3.17 13.31 -7.91
CA GLY A 150 -2.59 14.25 -6.96
C GLY A 150 -1.25 14.76 -7.47
N LEU A 151 -1.08 16.07 -7.53
CA LEU A 151 0.17 16.72 -7.92
C LEU A 151 1.01 17.03 -6.69
N VAL A 152 2.29 16.64 -6.74
CA VAL A 152 3.27 16.94 -5.69
C VAL A 152 4.31 17.92 -6.21
N GLU A 153 4.42 19.07 -5.56
CA GLU A 153 5.46 20.06 -5.81
C GLU A 153 6.62 19.79 -4.83
N THR A 154 7.84 19.69 -5.35
CA THR A 154 9.04 19.43 -4.55
C THR A 154 10.03 20.60 -4.61
N ALA A 155 10.83 20.74 -3.58
CA ALA A 155 12.03 21.57 -3.60
C ALA A 155 13.16 20.87 -4.37
N PRO A 156 14.23 21.59 -4.76
CA PRO A 156 15.40 20.98 -5.44
C PRO A 156 16.06 19.84 -4.65
N ASP A 157 15.98 19.86 -3.33
CA ASP A 157 16.48 18.81 -2.43
C ASP A 157 15.52 17.61 -2.29
N GLY A 158 14.38 17.62 -2.98
CA GLY A 158 13.38 16.56 -2.97
C GLY A 158 12.36 16.65 -1.83
N ARG A 159 12.41 17.69 -1.00
CA ARG A 159 11.39 17.90 0.04
C ARG A 159 10.06 18.30 -0.58
N LEU A 160 8.98 17.70 -0.06
CA LEU A 160 7.62 18.07 -0.44
C LEU A 160 7.33 19.49 0.01
N ARG A 161 6.91 20.35 -0.92
CA ARG A 161 6.44 21.71 -0.67
C ARG A 161 4.93 21.79 -0.60
N ARG A 162 4.26 21.13 -1.52
CA ARG A 162 2.81 21.21 -1.64
C ARG A 162 2.24 19.94 -2.25
N PHE A 163 1.07 19.55 -1.77
CA PHE A 163 0.23 18.53 -2.38
C PHE A 163 -1.06 19.19 -2.88
N ARG A 164 -1.41 18.93 -4.14
CA ARG A 164 -2.67 19.41 -4.74
C ARG A 164 -3.45 18.19 -5.22
N GLU A 165 -4.61 17.99 -4.68
CA GLU A 165 -5.53 16.95 -5.14
C GLU A 165 -6.29 17.46 -6.35
N LYS A 166 -6.14 16.78 -7.51
CA LYS A 166 -6.84 17.08 -8.77
C LYS A 166 -6.82 18.57 -9.11
N PRO A 167 -5.66 19.13 -9.40
CA PRO A 167 -5.47 20.55 -9.65
C PRO A 167 -6.23 21.03 -10.90
#